data_146ad42aeb88b6ee9803769afc8d2cdb
#
_entry.id   146ad42aeb88b6ee9803769afc8d2cdb
#
_cell.length_a   1.000
_cell.length_b   1.000
_cell.length_c   1.000
_cell.angle_alpha   90.00
_cell.angle_beta   90.00
_cell.angle_gamma   90.00
#
_symmetry.space_group_name_H-M   'P 1'
#
loop_
_entity.id
_entity.type
_entity.pdbx_description
1 polymer ?
#
loop_
_entity_poly.entity_id
_entity_poly.type
_entity_poly.pdbx_seq_one_letter_code
_entity_poly.pdbx_strand_id
1 'polypeptide(L)'
;MKRFVFFAAILALVLTACGGGDGEPAKKETPSGPVNITFWHSESASANDNLVKLVERFNASQNDVKVQPIFQGNDLEVTFKTIASMPSGNVPTIAYVSDGYAQLMLDSGEITPIQEYIDQEDYDLSDFAPASIAYYMVDGTLYSMPCGLAVPLMYYNKLPFQEVGLDPERPPRDLDEVRAASEKLVQRDSAGNVTRFGLALEIHGWFVRFMLAGAGELYVNNDNGRAGVATEVAFDNEAGQKFFQWWHDMVQDGLALNIGVDPTSANGLLAVGARKAVMVLSTSAALRSVMDVLEKGIEGVDLGVAPIPGIPGKVPEGSPGVYGRSLWIMSARPQAERDAAWKFIKWFAEPEQQAEWFAGSGYLPVRNSAYDLQAAKDIIAKYPQFQIPADLFAKTATTTAALGPLLGPLQQVQDSITDAIESMLSGNSSPDEAMQAAVKAGNAAIKEYNDRMGR
;
A
#
# COMPACT_ATOMS: atom_id res chain seq x y z
N MET A 1 34.52 -15.58 -58.06
CA MET A 1 34.71 -16.88 -58.72
C MET A 1 34.04 -17.97 -57.90
N LYS A 2 33.27 -18.85 -58.67
CA LYS A 2 32.58 -20.09 -58.26
C LYS A 2 31.32 -19.90 -57.43
N ARG A 3 30.12 -19.88 -57.99
CA ARG A 3 29.30 -20.84 -58.82
C ARG A 3 28.64 -21.92 -57.99
N PHE A 4 27.27 -21.83 -57.98
CA PHE A 4 26.21 -22.83 -58.26
C PHE A 4 26.06 -23.99 -57.23
N VAL A 5 24.83 -24.36 -56.81
CA VAL A 5 23.86 -25.15 -57.59
C VAL A 5 22.46 -25.05 -56.97
N PHE A 6 21.48 -24.85 -57.83
CA PHE A 6 20.03 -25.06 -57.70
C PHE A 6 19.67 -26.54 -57.47
N PHE A 7 18.67 -26.85 -56.66
CA PHE A 7 17.83 -28.02 -56.90
C PHE A 7 16.36 -27.68 -56.66
N ALA A 8 15.60 -27.70 -57.71
CA ALA A 8 14.13 -27.73 -57.75
C ALA A 8 13.68 -29.20 -57.96
N ALA A 9 12.67 -29.61 -57.25
CA ALA A 9 11.86 -30.79 -57.58
C ALA A 9 10.47 -30.64 -56.91
N ILE A 10 9.51 -30.24 -57.66
CA ILE A 10 8.43 -30.97 -58.33
C ILE A 10 7.32 -31.44 -57.42
N LEU A 11 6.23 -30.77 -57.62
CA LEU A 11 4.80 -30.94 -57.42
C LEU A 11 4.30 -32.39 -57.65
N ALA A 12 3.50 -32.91 -56.73
CA ALA A 12 2.51 -33.96 -57.04
C ALA A 12 1.19 -33.65 -56.34
N LEU A 13 0.24 -33.20 -57.16
CA LEU A 13 -1.17 -33.17 -56.84
C LEU A 13 -1.71 -34.62 -56.80
N VAL A 14 -2.43 -34.98 -55.73
CA VAL A 14 -3.41 -36.04 -55.79
C VAL A 14 -4.71 -35.48 -55.24
N LEU A 15 -5.64 -35.25 -56.17
CA LEU A 15 -7.07 -35.08 -55.93
C LEU A 15 -7.69 -36.48 -55.69
N THR A 16 -8.31 -36.67 -54.52
CA THR A 16 -9.36 -37.68 -54.40
C THR A 16 -10.53 -37.06 -53.69
N ALA A 17 -11.66 -37.26 -54.34
CA ALA A 17 -12.96 -36.66 -54.03
C ALA A 17 -13.77 -37.49 -53.04
N CYS A 18 -14.68 -36.77 -52.35
CA CYS A 18 -15.98 -37.17 -51.85
C CYS A 18 -16.11 -38.35 -50.91
N GLY A 19 -16.43 -38.04 -49.67
CA GLY A 19 -17.17 -38.89 -48.75
C GLY A 19 -17.82 -38.00 -47.70
N GLY A 20 -19.15 -37.78 -47.79
CA GLY A 20 -19.94 -37.12 -46.78
C GLY A 20 -19.92 -37.92 -45.48
N GLY A 21 -19.64 -37.26 -44.40
CA GLY A 21 -19.78 -37.75 -43.04
C GLY A 21 -20.23 -36.57 -42.17
N ASP A 22 -21.36 -36.75 -41.53
CA ASP A 22 -21.95 -35.84 -40.55
C ASP A 22 -20.89 -35.45 -39.52
N GLY A 23 -20.44 -34.20 -39.58
CA GLY A 23 -19.50 -33.65 -38.62
C GLY A 23 -20.21 -33.48 -37.27
N GLU A 24 -19.96 -34.37 -36.32
CA GLU A 24 -20.14 -34.04 -34.92
C GLU A 24 -19.42 -32.73 -34.60
N PRO A 25 -20.07 -31.82 -33.85
CA PRO A 25 -19.37 -30.60 -33.42
C PRO A 25 -18.14 -31.02 -32.63
N ALA A 26 -16.98 -30.52 -33.03
CA ALA A 26 -15.72 -30.75 -32.35
C ALA A 26 -15.91 -30.49 -30.85
N LYS A 27 -15.82 -31.56 -30.04
CA LYS A 27 -15.72 -31.44 -28.59
C LYS A 27 -14.56 -30.49 -28.30
N LYS A 28 -14.86 -29.34 -27.69
CA LYS A 28 -13.83 -28.52 -27.06
C LYS A 28 -13.07 -29.44 -26.10
N GLU A 29 -11.86 -29.80 -26.45
CA GLU A 29 -10.96 -30.50 -25.53
C GLU A 29 -10.80 -29.60 -24.31
N THR A 30 -11.38 -30.05 -23.21
CA THR A 30 -11.10 -29.45 -21.89
C THR A 30 -9.63 -29.74 -21.61
N PRO A 31 -8.77 -28.74 -21.32
CA PRO A 31 -7.37 -28.98 -21.01
C PRO A 31 -7.27 -30.03 -19.88
N SER A 32 -6.51 -31.11 -20.11
CA SER A 32 -6.34 -32.20 -19.15
C SER A 32 -5.35 -31.86 -18.04
N GLY A 33 -5.57 -30.77 -17.31
CA GLY A 33 -4.70 -30.36 -16.20
C GLY A 33 -5.13 -29.02 -15.61
N PRO A 34 -4.51 -28.61 -14.49
CA PRO A 34 -4.84 -27.35 -13.86
C PRO A 34 -4.50 -26.14 -14.75
N VAL A 35 -5.31 -25.09 -14.66
CA VAL A 35 -4.99 -23.79 -15.25
C VAL A 35 -3.87 -23.17 -14.42
N ASN A 36 -2.71 -22.95 -15.04
CA ASN A 36 -1.58 -22.32 -14.36
C ASN A 36 -1.67 -20.80 -14.51
N ILE A 37 -1.61 -20.08 -13.38
CA ILE A 37 -1.64 -18.62 -13.35
C ILE A 37 -0.42 -18.07 -12.61
N THR A 38 0.04 -16.90 -13.00
CA THR A 38 1.15 -16.20 -12.36
C THR A 38 0.64 -15.05 -11.51
N PHE A 39 1.21 -14.92 -10.31
CA PHE A 39 0.89 -13.88 -9.36
C PHE A 39 2.15 -13.08 -9.03
N TRP A 40 2.27 -11.86 -9.57
CA TRP A 40 3.41 -10.96 -9.28
C TRP A 40 3.13 -10.13 -8.04
N HIS A 41 4.10 -10.13 -7.10
CA HIS A 41 3.95 -9.44 -5.80
C HIS A 41 5.24 -8.77 -5.32
N SER A 42 5.08 -7.87 -4.34
CA SER A 42 6.15 -7.10 -3.68
C SER A 42 6.39 -7.52 -2.22
N GLU A 43 5.70 -8.54 -1.72
CA GLU A 43 5.81 -8.93 -0.31
C GLU A 43 7.18 -9.49 0.02
N SER A 44 7.70 -9.13 1.19
CA SER A 44 8.99 -9.54 1.72
C SER A 44 8.89 -10.00 3.18
N ALA A 45 9.95 -10.54 3.73
CA ALA A 45 10.04 -11.00 5.12
C ALA A 45 8.86 -11.88 5.53
N SER A 46 8.30 -11.70 6.75
CA SER A 46 7.19 -12.51 7.29
C SER A 46 5.93 -12.45 6.43
N ALA A 47 5.65 -11.34 5.78
CA ALA A 47 4.51 -11.24 4.86
C ALA A 47 4.68 -12.13 3.62
N ASN A 48 5.88 -12.19 3.04
CA ASN A 48 6.18 -13.11 1.94
C ASN A 48 6.01 -14.58 2.37
N ASP A 49 6.58 -14.95 3.52
CA ASP A 49 6.51 -16.33 4.01
C ASP A 49 5.06 -16.77 4.24
N ASN A 50 4.22 -15.85 4.73
CA ASN A 50 2.80 -16.09 4.93
C ASN A 50 2.04 -16.19 3.60
N LEU A 51 2.32 -15.29 2.63
CA LEU A 51 1.74 -15.34 1.29
C LEU A 51 2.02 -16.67 0.59
N VAL A 52 3.29 -17.11 0.60
CA VAL A 52 3.68 -18.39 -0.01
C VAL A 52 2.93 -19.57 0.62
N LYS A 53 2.81 -19.62 1.95
CA LYS A 53 2.03 -20.65 2.65
C LYS A 53 0.55 -20.66 2.25
N LEU A 54 -0.06 -19.47 2.15
CA LEU A 54 -1.45 -19.35 1.71
C LEU A 54 -1.62 -19.85 0.26
N VAL A 55 -0.73 -19.49 -0.65
CA VAL A 55 -0.75 -19.97 -2.04
C VAL A 55 -0.55 -21.48 -2.11
N GLU A 56 0.38 -22.05 -1.34
CA GLU A 56 0.60 -23.49 -1.27
C GLU A 56 -0.65 -24.22 -0.79
N ARG A 57 -1.34 -23.68 0.23
CA ARG A 57 -2.60 -24.24 0.75
C ARG A 57 -3.71 -24.17 -0.28
N PHE A 58 -3.87 -23.07 -1.01
CA PHE A 58 -4.80 -22.98 -2.12
C PHE A 58 -4.51 -24.05 -3.16
N ASN A 59 -3.25 -24.16 -3.59
CA ASN A 59 -2.81 -25.12 -4.58
C ASN A 59 -3.01 -26.59 -4.13
N ALA A 60 -2.98 -26.86 -2.82
CA ALA A 60 -3.21 -28.20 -2.27
C ALA A 60 -4.69 -28.52 -2.05
N SER A 61 -5.58 -27.51 -1.94
CA SER A 61 -6.99 -27.69 -1.63
C SER A 61 -7.86 -28.10 -2.82
N GLN A 62 -7.34 -28.00 -4.04
CA GLN A 62 -8.06 -28.26 -5.29
C GLN A 62 -7.07 -28.60 -6.43
N ASN A 63 -7.60 -29.10 -7.60
CA ASN A 63 -6.80 -29.56 -8.74
C ASN A 63 -7.05 -28.76 -10.03
N ASP A 64 -7.89 -27.72 -10.00
CA ASP A 64 -8.31 -27.00 -11.21
C ASP A 64 -7.41 -25.81 -11.54
N VAL A 65 -6.78 -25.20 -10.53
CA VAL A 65 -5.95 -23.99 -10.66
C VAL A 65 -4.64 -24.19 -9.94
N LYS A 66 -3.56 -23.73 -10.54
CA LYS A 66 -2.24 -23.65 -9.89
C LYS A 66 -1.72 -22.24 -9.94
N VAL A 67 -1.59 -21.59 -8.79
CA VAL A 67 -1.05 -20.25 -8.64
C VAL A 67 0.47 -20.33 -8.40
N GLN A 68 1.24 -19.56 -9.18
CA GLN A 68 2.68 -19.39 -8.99
C GLN A 68 2.95 -17.96 -8.51
N PRO A 69 3.28 -17.75 -7.22
CA PRO A 69 3.69 -16.45 -6.72
C PRO A 69 5.10 -16.14 -7.22
N ILE A 70 5.34 -14.89 -7.68
CA ILE A 70 6.62 -14.46 -8.23
C ILE A 70 6.95 -13.09 -7.63
N PHE A 71 7.95 -13.05 -6.78
CA PHE A 71 8.47 -11.81 -6.22
C PHE A 71 9.10 -10.95 -7.32
N GLN A 72 8.69 -9.68 -7.40
CA GLN A 72 9.11 -8.74 -8.44
C GLN A 72 9.90 -7.53 -7.91
N GLY A 73 10.22 -7.52 -6.62
CA GLY A 73 10.85 -6.39 -5.95
C GLY A 73 9.87 -5.59 -5.11
N ASN A 74 10.10 -4.31 -4.93
CA ASN A 74 9.20 -3.43 -4.17
C ASN A 74 7.94 -3.03 -4.96
N ASP A 75 7.04 -2.24 -4.35
CA ASP A 75 5.77 -1.81 -4.96
C ASP A 75 5.95 -1.04 -6.26
N LEU A 76 6.98 -0.20 -6.34
CA LEU A 76 7.33 0.52 -7.55
C LEU A 76 7.73 -0.46 -8.66
N GLU A 77 8.61 -1.41 -8.34
CA GLU A 77 9.14 -2.37 -9.30
C GLU A 77 8.08 -3.32 -9.85
N VAL A 78 7.22 -3.90 -9.00
CA VAL A 78 6.13 -4.79 -9.47
C VAL A 78 5.16 -4.04 -10.38
N THR A 79 4.81 -2.79 -10.02
CA THR A 79 3.89 -1.98 -10.81
C THR A 79 4.48 -1.63 -12.18
N PHE A 80 5.70 -1.08 -12.22
CA PHE A 80 6.33 -0.68 -13.48
C PHE A 80 6.69 -1.87 -14.37
N LYS A 81 7.10 -3.01 -13.81
CA LYS A 81 7.29 -4.25 -14.57
C LYS A 81 5.96 -4.73 -15.18
N THR A 82 4.86 -4.63 -14.44
CA THR A 82 3.53 -4.98 -14.95
C THR A 82 3.16 -4.08 -16.13
N ILE A 83 3.24 -2.75 -15.96
CA ILE A 83 2.93 -1.78 -17.02
C ILE A 83 3.85 -1.97 -18.23
N ALA A 84 5.16 -2.12 -18.02
CA ALA A 84 6.12 -2.33 -19.10
C ALA A 84 5.90 -3.63 -19.88
N SER A 85 5.27 -4.63 -19.29
CA SER A 85 4.96 -5.90 -19.94
C SER A 85 3.67 -5.89 -20.76
N MET A 86 2.77 -4.90 -20.57
CA MET A 86 1.48 -4.80 -21.25
C MET A 86 1.61 -4.80 -22.79
N PRO A 87 2.48 -3.98 -23.43
CA PRO A 87 2.57 -3.95 -24.88
C PRO A 87 2.98 -5.28 -25.52
N SER A 88 3.67 -6.14 -24.78
CA SER A 88 4.09 -7.48 -25.26
C SER A 88 3.09 -8.59 -24.93
N GLY A 89 2.06 -8.32 -24.12
CA GLY A 89 1.14 -9.32 -23.61
C GLY A 89 1.73 -10.28 -22.56
N ASN A 90 3.01 -10.10 -22.16
CA ASN A 90 3.68 -10.96 -21.17
C ASN A 90 3.39 -10.53 -19.72
N VAL A 91 2.17 -10.07 -19.49
CA VAL A 91 1.70 -9.65 -18.15
C VAL A 91 1.47 -10.87 -17.24
N PRO A 92 1.53 -10.70 -15.89
CA PRO A 92 1.06 -11.74 -14.98
C PRO A 92 -0.44 -11.97 -15.16
N THR A 93 -0.98 -13.03 -14.57
CA THR A 93 -2.43 -13.18 -14.51
C THR A 93 -3.02 -12.28 -13.42
N ILE A 94 -2.31 -12.21 -12.27
CA ILE A 94 -2.63 -11.34 -11.14
C ILE A 94 -1.43 -10.42 -10.87
N ALA A 95 -1.67 -9.11 -10.80
CA ALA A 95 -0.72 -8.13 -10.31
C ALA A 95 -1.15 -7.61 -8.92
N TYR A 96 -0.20 -7.57 -8.00
CA TYR A 96 -0.37 -7.00 -6.64
C TYR A 96 0.17 -5.58 -6.63
N VAL A 97 -0.72 -4.60 -6.66
CA VAL A 97 -0.37 -3.20 -6.89
C VAL A 97 -0.80 -2.34 -5.70
N SER A 98 0.09 -1.45 -5.27
CA SER A 98 -0.18 -0.47 -4.23
C SER A 98 -1.19 0.59 -4.69
N ASP A 99 -1.98 1.09 -3.75
CA ASP A 99 -2.97 2.16 -3.96
C ASP A 99 -2.40 3.40 -4.67
N GLY A 100 -1.15 3.74 -4.38
CA GLY A 100 -0.46 4.85 -5.05
C GLY A 100 -0.36 4.74 -6.58
N TYR A 101 -0.56 3.56 -7.13
CA TYR A 101 -0.51 3.28 -8.57
C TYR A 101 -1.86 2.84 -9.15
N ALA A 102 -2.94 2.88 -8.37
CA ALA A 102 -4.25 2.43 -8.81
C ALA A 102 -4.73 3.17 -10.06
N GLN A 103 -4.56 4.52 -10.12
CA GLN A 103 -4.94 5.30 -11.30
C GLN A 103 -4.13 4.93 -12.54
N LEU A 104 -2.83 4.61 -12.41
CA LEU A 104 -2.03 4.12 -13.52
C LEU A 104 -2.56 2.80 -14.10
N MET A 105 -3.03 1.89 -13.21
CA MET A 105 -3.67 0.65 -13.65
C MET A 105 -4.98 0.91 -14.38
N LEU A 106 -5.83 1.81 -13.86
CA LEU A 106 -7.07 2.21 -14.51
C LEU A 106 -6.80 2.83 -15.91
N ASP A 107 -5.85 3.75 -15.98
CA ASP A 107 -5.50 4.46 -17.22
C ASP A 107 -4.86 3.55 -18.28
N SER A 108 -4.32 2.40 -17.88
CA SER A 108 -3.78 1.42 -18.84
C SER A 108 -4.85 0.81 -19.74
N GLY A 109 -6.09 0.70 -19.26
CA GLY A 109 -7.16 -0.03 -19.94
C GLY A 109 -6.94 -1.55 -20.04
N GLU A 110 -5.86 -2.08 -19.46
CA GLU A 110 -5.41 -3.48 -19.58
C GLU A 110 -5.78 -4.33 -18.37
N ILE A 111 -6.89 -4.00 -17.72
CA ILE A 111 -7.40 -4.70 -16.54
C ILE A 111 -8.82 -5.21 -16.76
N THR A 112 -9.15 -6.32 -16.12
CA THR A 112 -10.52 -6.84 -16.01
C THR A 112 -11.07 -6.40 -14.66
N PRO A 113 -12.13 -5.54 -14.63
CA PRO A 113 -12.76 -5.18 -13.36
C PRO A 113 -13.31 -6.43 -12.66
N ILE A 114 -13.01 -6.57 -11.37
CA ILE A 114 -13.55 -7.69 -10.59
C ILE A 114 -15.07 -7.58 -10.42
N GLN A 115 -15.63 -6.39 -10.64
CA GLN A 115 -17.08 -6.18 -10.65
C GLN A 115 -17.79 -7.11 -11.63
N GLU A 116 -17.17 -7.43 -12.78
CA GLU A 116 -17.76 -8.36 -13.76
C GLU A 116 -18.04 -9.75 -13.14
N TYR A 117 -17.13 -10.24 -12.30
CA TYR A 117 -17.27 -11.51 -11.61
C TYR A 117 -18.22 -11.44 -10.41
N ILE A 118 -18.20 -10.31 -9.69
CA ILE A 118 -19.13 -10.05 -8.59
C ILE A 118 -20.56 -10.10 -9.10
N ASP A 119 -20.86 -9.43 -10.21
CA ASP A 119 -22.19 -9.38 -10.82
C ASP A 119 -22.61 -10.76 -11.39
N GLN A 120 -21.68 -11.51 -11.98
CA GLN A 120 -21.96 -12.82 -12.54
C GLN A 120 -22.31 -13.88 -11.48
N GLU A 121 -21.72 -13.79 -10.30
CA GLU A 121 -21.88 -14.78 -9.24
C GLU A 121 -22.76 -14.30 -8.07
N ASP A 122 -23.27 -13.06 -8.13
CA ASP A 122 -23.97 -12.41 -7.01
C ASP A 122 -23.14 -12.46 -5.72
N TYR A 123 -21.82 -12.14 -5.86
CA TYR A 123 -20.86 -12.29 -4.77
C TYR A 123 -21.08 -11.26 -3.67
N ASP A 124 -21.35 -11.73 -2.45
CA ASP A 124 -21.70 -10.89 -1.31
C ASP A 124 -20.49 -10.10 -0.77
N LEU A 125 -20.61 -8.77 -0.81
CA LEU A 125 -19.66 -7.82 -0.25
C LEU A 125 -20.05 -7.29 1.13
N SER A 126 -21.17 -7.71 1.72
CA SER A 126 -21.73 -7.13 2.95
C SER A 126 -20.83 -7.26 4.18
N ASP A 127 -19.98 -8.29 4.23
CA ASP A 127 -19.00 -8.51 5.30
C ASP A 127 -17.68 -7.73 5.09
N PHE A 128 -17.47 -7.13 3.92
CA PHE A 128 -16.29 -6.31 3.69
C PHE A 128 -16.36 -5.01 4.49
N ALA A 129 -15.25 -4.62 5.12
CA ALA A 129 -15.15 -3.32 5.75
C ALA A 129 -15.31 -2.21 4.69
N PRO A 130 -16.24 -1.25 4.86
CA PRO A 130 -16.49 -0.23 3.83
C PRO A 130 -15.24 0.51 3.36
N ALA A 131 -14.33 0.85 4.29
CA ALA A 131 -13.07 1.51 3.97
C ALA A 131 -12.10 0.63 3.15
N SER A 132 -12.29 -0.71 3.12
CA SER A 132 -11.43 -1.60 2.36
C SER A 132 -11.69 -1.52 0.85
N ILE A 133 -12.95 -1.47 0.44
CA ILE A 133 -13.36 -1.49 -0.97
C ILE A 133 -13.56 -0.09 -1.57
N ALA A 134 -13.89 0.91 -0.74
CA ALA A 134 -14.28 2.23 -1.21
C ALA A 134 -13.18 2.93 -2.03
N TYR A 135 -11.90 2.71 -1.71
CA TYR A 135 -10.80 3.29 -2.48
C TYR A 135 -10.77 2.77 -3.93
N TYR A 136 -10.96 1.47 -4.11
CA TYR A 136 -10.86 0.78 -5.42
C TYR A 136 -12.16 0.78 -6.21
N MET A 137 -13.23 1.34 -5.63
CA MET A 137 -14.49 1.55 -6.32
C MET A 137 -14.47 2.92 -7.01
N VAL A 138 -14.57 2.91 -8.33
CA VAL A 138 -14.59 4.11 -9.16
C VAL A 138 -15.85 4.06 -10.03
N ASP A 139 -16.69 5.10 -9.95
CA ASP A 139 -17.97 5.19 -10.68
C ASP A 139 -18.86 3.94 -10.50
N GLY A 140 -18.89 3.42 -9.28
CA GLY A 140 -19.70 2.24 -8.93
C GLY A 140 -19.14 0.88 -9.38
N THR A 141 -17.94 0.87 -9.99
CA THR A 141 -17.26 -0.34 -10.44
C THR A 141 -16.08 -0.65 -9.52
N LEU A 142 -16.03 -1.87 -8.98
CA LEU A 142 -14.88 -2.35 -8.22
C LEU A 142 -13.86 -2.99 -9.17
N TYR A 143 -12.69 -2.35 -9.29
CA TYR A 143 -11.68 -2.76 -10.27
C TYR A 143 -10.71 -3.81 -9.78
N SER A 144 -10.42 -3.84 -8.49
CA SER A 144 -9.46 -4.78 -7.89
C SER A 144 -9.91 -5.19 -6.49
N MET A 145 -9.47 -6.37 -6.03
CA MET A 145 -9.77 -6.85 -4.68
C MET A 145 -8.67 -6.36 -3.71
N PRO A 146 -9.01 -5.53 -2.71
CA PRO A 146 -8.06 -5.16 -1.66
C PRO A 146 -7.64 -6.40 -0.86
N CYS A 147 -6.38 -6.43 -0.40
CA CYS A 147 -5.88 -7.59 0.34
C CYS A 147 -4.69 -7.31 1.27
N GLY A 148 -3.98 -6.23 1.11
CA GLY A 148 -2.84 -5.86 1.95
C GLY A 148 -3.03 -4.47 2.54
N LEU A 149 -4.05 -4.29 3.39
CA LEU A 149 -4.42 -2.99 3.93
C LEU A 149 -3.68 -2.66 5.21
N ALA A 150 -3.37 -1.39 5.39
CA ALA A 150 -2.73 -0.87 6.58
C ALA A 150 -3.23 0.55 6.91
N VAL A 151 -3.01 0.94 8.15
CA VAL A 151 -3.31 2.29 8.65
C VAL A 151 -2.03 2.93 9.20
N PRO A 152 -1.89 4.26 9.11
CA PRO A 152 -0.77 4.96 9.70
C PRO A 152 -0.85 4.93 11.24
N LEU A 153 0.29 4.75 11.87
CA LEU A 153 0.46 4.60 13.32
C LEU A 153 1.66 5.39 13.83
N MET A 154 1.65 5.64 15.14
CA MET A 154 2.84 6.03 15.89
C MET A 154 3.29 4.85 16.76
N TYR A 155 4.56 4.47 16.64
CA TYR A 155 5.23 3.55 17.54
C TYR A 155 6.03 4.33 18.56
N TYR A 156 6.02 3.87 19.82
CA TYR A 156 6.77 4.55 20.86
C TYR A 156 7.28 3.60 21.93
N ASN A 157 8.39 3.95 22.59
CA ASN A 157 8.88 3.23 23.75
C ASN A 157 8.25 3.81 25.02
N LYS A 158 7.51 3.02 25.77
CA LYS A 158 6.81 3.40 27.01
C LYS A 158 7.76 3.75 28.16
N LEU A 159 8.94 3.12 28.22
CA LEU A 159 9.87 3.31 29.35
C LEU A 159 10.35 4.77 29.48
N PRO A 160 10.78 5.48 28.42
CA PRO A 160 11.13 6.88 28.53
C PRO A 160 9.97 7.79 28.97
N PHE A 161 8.72 7.48 28.66
CA PHE A 161 7.56 8.22 29.16
C PHE A 161 7.48 8.15 30.68
N GLN A 162 7.64 6.94 31.26
CA GLN A 162 7.67 6.74 32.70
C GLN A 162 8.85 7.49 33.36
N GLU A 163 10.04 7.47 32.75
CA GLU A 163 11.25 8.15 33.24
C GLU A 163 11.00 9.65 33.48
N VAL A 164 10.22 10.29 32.61
CA VAL A 164 9.96 11.74 32.67
C VAL A 164 8.60 12.10 33.28
N GLY A 165 7.88 11.12 33.84
CA GLY A 165 6.60 11.33 34.50
C GLY A 165 5.43 11.59 33.54
N LEU A 166 5.55 11.17 32.28
CA LEU A 166 4.43 11.09 31.33
C LEU A 166 3.71 9.74 31.50
N ASP A 167 2.40 9.75 31.27
CA ASP A 167 1.61 8.53 31.27
C ASP A 167 1.87 7.73 29.98
N PRO A 168 2.48 6.52 30.06
CA PRO A 168 2.78 5.71 28.88
C PRO A 168 1.52 5.13 28.22
N GLU A 169 0.37 5.11 28.89
CA GLU A 169 -0.90 4.66 28.31
C GLU A 169 -1.71 5.82 27.68
N ARG A 170 -1.15 7.04 27.74
CA ARG A 170 -1.71 8.22 27.09
C ARG A 170 -0.70 8.86 26.13
N PRO A 171 -0.45 8.21 24.98
CA PRO A 171 0.44 8.75 23.96
C PRO A 171 -0.11 10.05 23.35
N PRO A 172 0.75 10.92 22.78
CA PRO A 172 0.34 12.13 22.08
C PRO A 172 -0.65 11.84 20.94
N ARG A 173 -1.67 12.71 20.79
CA ARG A 173 -2.75 12.55 19.82
C ARG A 173 -2.71 13.56 18.68
N ASP A 174 -2.03 14.67 18.87
CA ASP A 174 -1.83 15.69 17.86
C ASP A 174 -0.40 16.21 17.84
N LEU A 175 -0.09 17.07 16.86
CA LEU A 175 1.26 17.58 16.64
C LEU A 175 1.78 18.43 17.83
N ASP A 176 0.90 19.17 18.52
CA ASP A 176 1.29 19.97 19.67
C ASP A 176 1.62 19.08 20.87
N GLU A 177 0.83 18.03 21.10
CA GLU A 177 1.11 17.04 22.15
C GLU A 177 2.40 16.26 21.86
N VAL A 178 2.69 15.93 20.57
CA VAL A 178 3.97 15.30 20.18
C VAL A 178 5.14 16.22 20.51
N ARG A 179 5.02 17.52 20.21
CA ARG A 179 6.06 18.50 20.54
C ARG A 179 6.27 18.59 22.05
N ALA A 180 5.20 18.77 22.82
CA ALA A 180 5.26 18.89 24.29
C ALA A 180 5.83 17.62 24.96
N ALA A 181 5.50 16.43 24.44
CA ALA A 181 6.11 15.19 24.90
C ALA A 181 7.60 15.13 24.54
N SER A 182 7.97 15.49 23.31
CA SER A 182 9.36 15.47 22.84
C SER A 182 10.27 16.41 23.66
N GLU A 183 9.78 17.58 24.06
CA GLU A 183 10.51 18.52 24.94
C GLU A 183 10.89 17.90 26.29
N LYS A 184 10.07 16.99 26.82
CA LYS A 184 10.37 16.25 28.06
C LYS A 184 11.23 15.01 27.82
N LEU A 185 11.06 14.35 26.67
CA LEU A 185 11.68 13.06 26.34
C LEU A 185 13.12 13.22 25.81
N VAL A 186 13.47 14.39 25.26
CA VAL A 186 14.79 14.64 24.71
C VAL A 186 15.84 14.59 25.82
N GLN A 187 16.95 13.91 25.55
CA GLN A 187 18.11 13.90 26.45
C GLN A 187 19.32 14.53 25.78
N ARG A 188 20.10 15.26 26.55
CA ARG A 188 21.34 15.91 26.11
C ARG A 188 22.49 15.52 27.03
N ASP A 189 23.68 15.43 26.47
CA ASP A 189 24.91 15.28 27.25
C ASP A 189 25.35 16.58 27.92
N SER A 190 26.45 16.52 28.68
CA SER A 190 27.02 17.71 29.36
C SER A 190 27.52 18.79 28.42
N ALA A 191 27.74 18.47 27.12
CA ALA A 191 28.12 19.42 26.08
C ALA A 191 26.91 20.00 25.33
N GLY A 192 25.67 19.53 25.66
CA GLY A 192 24.44 19.97 25.05
C GLY A 192 24.03 19.17 23.78
N ASN A 193 24.81 18.16 23.39
CA ASN A 193 24.47 17.33 22.23
C ASN A 193 23.28 16.41 22.56
N VAL A 194 22.35 16.25 21.61
CA VAL A 194 21.22 15.37 21.78
C VAL A 194 21.70 13.92 21.73
N THR A 195 21.41 13.16 22.78
CA THR A 195 21.75 11.74 22.89
C THR A 195 20.52 10.83 22.69
N ARG A 196 19.31 11.34 22.97
CA ARG A 196 18.02 10.72 22.68
C ARG A 196 17.04 11.79 22.23
N PHE A 197 16.42 11.59 21.08
CA PHE A 197 15.38 12.47 20.53
C PHE A 197 13.98 12.04 21.02
N GLY A 198 13.04 12.98 21.04
CA GLY A 198 11.64 12.68 21.32
C GLY A 198 10.99 11.90 20.19
N LEU A 199 11.32 12.22 18.94
CA LEU A 199 10.73 11.64 17.75
C LEU A 199 11.82 11.32 16.72
N ALA A 200 11.63 10.28 15.90
CA ALA A 200 12.34 10.07 14.64
C ALA A 200 11.40 10.43 13.48
N LEU A 201 11.87 11.29 12.58
CA LEU A 201 11.14 11.70 11.38
C LEU A 201 11.90 11.27 10.13
N GLU A 202 11.24 10.43 9.36
CA GLU A 202 11.67 10.02 8.03
C GLU A 202 11.07 10.97 7.00
N ILE A 203 11.87 11.40 6.03
CA ILE A 203 11.37 12.29 4.96
C ILE A 203 10.63 11.43 3.94
N HIS A 204 9.30 11.56 3.93
CA HIS A 204 8.44 10.87 3.00
C HIS A 204 7.16 11.68 2.73
N GLY A 205 6.90 11.98 1.45
CA GLY A 205 5.75 12.82 1.05
C GLY A 205 4.37 12.23 1.40
N TRP A 206 4.27 10.91 1.64
CA TRP A 206 2.99 10.27 1.99
C TRP A 206 2.43 10.72 3.36
N PHE A 207 3.25 11.20 4.29
CA PHE A 207 2.76 11.73 5.57
C PHE A 207 1.80 12.91 5.38
N VAL A 208 2.07 13.79 4.40
CA VAL A 208 1.20 14.92 4.09
C VAL A 208 -0.19 14.45 3.72
N ARG A 209 -0.32 13.38 2.92
CA ARG A 209 -1.60 12.78 2.55
C ARG A 209 -2.44 12.44 3.79
N PHE A 210 -1.85 11.80 4.80
CA PHE A 210 -2.58 11.37 5.99
C PHE A 210 -2.88 12.54 6.95
N MET A 211 -1.99 13.51 7.04
CA MET A 211 -2.26 14.73 7.83
C MET A 211 -3.44 15.51 7.26
N LEU A 212 -3.52 15.66 5.94
CA LEU A 212 -4.64 16.30 5.27
C LEU A 212 -5.93 15.50 5.42
N ALA A 213 -5.87 14.20 5.16
CA ALA A 213 -7.03 13.32 5.29
C ALA A 213 -7.61 13.36 6.72
N GLY A 214 -6.75 13.33 7.75
CA GLY A 214 -7.15 13.46 9.15
C GLY A 214 -7.77 14.83 9.48
N ALA A 215 -7.34 15.88 8.79
CA ALA A 215 -7.91 17.22 8.90
C ALA A 215 -9.21 17.41 8.07
N GLY A 216 -9.61 16.40 7.27
CA GLY A 216 -10.76 16.49 6.35
C GLY A 216 -10.46 17.29 5.08
N GLU A 217 -9.18 17.51 4.76
CA GLU A 217 -8.72 18.29 3.61
C GLU A 217 -8.39 17.40 2.40
N LEU A 218 -8.48 17.97 1.20
CA LEU A 218 -8.15 17.28 -0.04
C LEU A 218 -6.65 17.38 -0.35
N TYR A 219 -6.12 16.36 -1.00
CA TYR A 219 -4.74 16.32 -1.48
C TYR A 219 -4.59 16.93 -2.89
N VAL A 220 -5.59 16.69 -3.77
CA VAL A 220 -5.72 17.28 -5.09
C VAL A 220 -7.16 17.77 -5.31
N ASN A 221 -7.38 18.62 -6.31
CA ASN A 221 -8.71 19.11 -6.67
C ASN A 221 -9.64 18.00 -7.23
N ASN A 222 -10.84 18.38 -7.63
CA ASN A 222 -11.87 17.49 -8.18
C ASN A 222 -12.14 16.27 -7.27
N ASP A 223 -12.38 16.55 -5.97
CA ASP A 223 -12.64 15.52 -4.93
C ASP A 223 -11.56 14.43 -4.91
N ASN A 224 -10.29 14.84 -4.81
CA ASN A 224 -9.16 13.93 -4.86
C ASN A 224 -9.09 13.12 -6.18
N GLY A 225 -9.49 13.73 -7.31
CA GLY A 225 -9.50 13.09 -8.64
C GLY A 225 -10.67 12.14 -8.88
N ARG A 226 -11.66 12.09 -7.96
CA ARG A 226 -12.81 11.17 -8.04
C ARG A 226 -14.04 11.79 -8.73
N ALA A 227 -14.17 13.12 -8.72
CA ALA A 227 -15.23 13.84 -9.45
C ALA A 227 -14.78 14.29 -10.86
N GLY A 228 -13.57 13.93 -11.26
CA GLY A 228 -12.96 14.26 -12.54
C GLY A 228 -11.45 14.24 -12.47
N VAL A 229 -10.78 14.38 -13.61
CA VAL A 229 -9.31 14.37 -13.68
C VAL A 229 -8.73 15.49 -12.81
N ALA A 230 -7.85 15.13 -11.87
CA ALA A 230 -7.14 16.12 -11.07
C ALA A 230 -6.20 16.95 -11.95
N THR A 231 -6.20 18.27 -11.76
CA THR A 231 -5.38 19.22 -12.53
C THR A 231 -4.39 20.00 -11.68
N GLU A 232 -4.58 20.00 -10.35
CA GLU A 232 -3.71 20.70 -9.41
C GLU A 232 -3.74 20.05 -8.02
N VAL A 233 -2.65 20.23 -7.30
CA VAL A 233 -2.56 19.84 -5.89
C VAL A 233 -3.35 20.82 -5.01
N ALA A 234 -3.84 20.33 -3.85
CA ALA A 234 -4.63 21.10 -2.90
C ALA A 234 -4.03 21.09 -1.48
N PHE A 235 -2.79 20.63 -1.32
CA PHE A 235 -2.17 20.49 0.00
C PHE A 235 -1.56 21.79 0.54
N ASP A 236 -1.51 22.89 -0.24
CA ASP A 236 -1.17 24.23 0.22
C ASP A 236 -2.38 24.88 0.92
N ASN A 237 -2.77 24.30 2.04
CA ASN A 237 -3.83 24.77 2.91
C ASN A 237 -3.31 24.88 4.35
N GLU A 238 -4.17 25.35 5.28
CA GLU A 238 -3.78 25.57 6.67
C GLU A 238 -3.19 24.30 7.32
N ALA A 239 -3.74 23.11 7.03
CA ALA A 239 -3.25 21.85 7.60
C ALA A 239 -1.87 21.47 7.04
N GLY A 240 -1.68 21.62 5.74
CA GLY A 240 -0.39 21.37 5.07
C GLY A 240 0.69 22.32 5.54
N GLN A 241 0.40 23.63 5.61
CA GLN A 241 1.32 24.67 6.11
C GLN A 241 1.71 24.43 7.57
N LYS A 242 0.75 24.11 8.45
CA LYS A 242 1.02 23.73 9.84
C LYS A 242 1.93 22.52 9.95
N PHE A 243 1.73 21.51 9.10
CA PHE A 243 2.55 20.31 9.15
C PHE A 243 4.00 20.56 8.69
N PHE A 244 4.21 21.35 7.62
CA PHE A 244 5.54 21.73 7.15
C PHE A 244 6.28 22.56 8.22
N GLN A 245 5.61 23.56 8.81
CA GLN A 245 6.18 24.38 9.87
C GLN A 245 6.54 23.54 11.10
N TRP A 246 5.61 22.67 11.55
CA TRP A 246 5.85 21.79 12.68
C TRP A 246 7.04 20.87 12.45
N TRP A 247 7.16 20.28 11.23
CA TRP A 247 8.27 19.39 10.90
C TRP A 247 9.62 20.12 10.96
N HIS A 248 9.67 21.30 10.34
CA HIS A 248 10.83 22.16 10.39
C HIS A 248 11.24 22.44 11.85
N ASP A 249 10.32 22.93 12.68
CA ASP A 249 10.59 23.35 14.04
C ASP A 249 11.03 22.17 14.92
N MET A 250 10.41 20.99 14.77
CA MET A 250 10.79 19.78 15.50
C MET A 250 12.25 19.39 15.25
N VAL A 251 12.72 19.54 14.03
CA VAL A 251 14.13 19.22 13.67
C VAL A 251 15.08 20.35 14.12
N GLN A 252 14.74 21.62 13.87
CA GLN A 252 15.58 22.76 14.22
C GLN A 252 15.78 22.91 15.73
N ASP A 253 14.77 22.63 16.53
CA ASP A 253 14.86 22.69 18.00
C ASP A 253 15.55 21.45 18.60
N GLY A 254 15.93 20.47 17.75
CA GLY A 254 16.57 19.23 18.18
C GLY A 254 15.65 18.32 18.98
N LEU A 255 14.35 18.39 18.72
CA LEU A 255 13.33 17.52 19.31
C LEU A 255 13.11 16.25 18.48
N ALA A 256 13.32 16.33 17.16
CA ALA A 256 13.22 15.21 16.25
C ALA A 256 14.56 14.88 15.59
N LEU A 257 14.86 13.56 15.51
CA LEU A 257 15.95 13.03 14.71
C LEU A 257 15.50 13.02 13.23
N ASN A 258 16.19 13.80 12.41
CA ASN A 258 16.01 13.71 10.96
C ASN A 258 16.68 12.44 10.44
N ILE A 259 15.87 11.46 10.01
CA ILE A 259 16.33 10.19 9.43
C ILE A 259 16.80 10.38 7.98
N GLY A 260 16.33 11.45 7.31
CA GLY A 260 16.50 11.62 5.87
C GLY A 260 15.48 10.79 5.07
N VAL A 261 15.73 10.66 3.78
CA VAL A 261 14.92 9.79 2.88
C VAL A 261 15.34 8.35 3.10
N ASP A 262 14.38 7.50 3.49
CA ASP A 262 14.61 6.06 3.71
C ASP A 262 13.66 5.22 2.83
N PRO A 263 14.16 4.65 1.72
CA PRO A 263 13.33 3.82 0.85
C PRO A 263 12.79 2.55 1.50
N THR A 264 13.35 2.15 2.65
CA THR A 264 12.94 0.94 3.38
C THR A 264 11.93 1.20 4.48
N SER A 265 11.77 2.47 4.88
CA SER A 265 10.95 2.91 6.03
C SER A 265 11.24 2.13 7.33
N ALA A 266 12.50 1.70 7.49
CA ALA A 266 12.95 0.91 8.63
C ALA A 266 13.78 1.70 9.63
N ASN A 267 14.52 2.72 9.18
CA ASN A 267 15.53 3.41 9.99
C ASN A 267 14.91 4.15 11.19
N GLY A 268 13.71 4.69 11.04
CA GLY A 268 12.97 5.30 12.15
C GLY A 268 12.63 4.29 13.25
N LEU A 269 12.13 3.10 12.89
CA LEU A 269 11.86 2.00 13.82
C LEU A 269 13.16 1.50 14.48
N LEU A 270 14.25 1.37 13.70
CA LEU A 270 15.57 1.02 14.22
C LEU A 270 16.10 2.08 15.19
N ALA A 271 15.83 3.37 14.96
CA ALA A 271 16.22 4.44 15.88
C ALA A 271 15.52 4.31 17.25
N VAL A 272 14.23 3.90 17.27
CA VAL A 272 13.51 3.59 18.52
C VAL A 272 14.08 2.34 19.18
N GLY A 273 14.30 1.26 18.43
CA GLY A 273 14.93 0.03 18.92
C GLY A 273 16.33 0.28 19.52
N ALA A 274 17.12 1.15 18.91
CA ALA A 274 18.43 1.58 19.39
C ALA A 274 18.37 2.66 20.50
N ARG A 275 17.17 3.07 20.91
CA ARG A 275 16.92 4.11 21.95
C ARG A 275 17.51 5.49 21.56
N LYS A 276 17.67 5.76 20.27
CA LYS A 276 18.08 7.06 19.73
C LYS A 276 16.91 8.03 19.60
N ALA A 277 15.70 7.49 19.47
CA ALA A 277 14.45 8.23 19.51
C ALA A 277 13.43 7.46 20.37
N VAL A 278 12.41 8.15 20.84
CA VAL A 278 11.36 7.57 21.67
C VAL A 278 10.13 7.21 20.84
N MET A 279 9.77 8.04 19.88
CA MET A 279 8.60 7.89 19.01
C MET A 279 9.03 7.82 17.54
N VAL A 280 8.20 7.20 16.70
CA VAL A 280 8.34 7.21 15.24
C VAL A 280 6.97 7.07 14.57
N LEU A 281 6.76 7.76 13.45
CA LEU A 281 5.58 7.59 12.61
C LEU A 281 5.86 6.46 11.61
N SER A 282 4.94 5.53 11.48
CA SER A 282 5.03 4.39 10.56
C SER A 282 3.62 3.86 10.26
N THR A 283 3.48 2.56 10.00
CA THR A 283 2.21 1.95 9.59
C THR A 283 1.98 0.60 10.27
N SER A 284 0.74 0.12 10.30
CA SER A 284 0.41 -1.19 10.84
C SER A 284 1.05 -2.36 10.07
N ALA A 285 1.43 -2.17 8.80
CA ALA A 285 2.13 -3.20 8.02
C ALA A 285 3.49 -3.60 8.61
N ALA A 286 4.15 -2.69 9.35
CA ALA A 286 5.41 -2.98 10.03
C ALA A 286 5.23 -3.80 11.32
N LEU A 287 4.01 -3.84 11.89
CA LEU A 287 3.79 -4.32 13.25
C LEU A 287 4.24 -5.77 13.46
N ARG A 288 3.92 -6.67 12.52
CA ARG A 288 4.34 -8.08 12.64
C ARG A 288 5.86 -8.21 12.70
N SER A 289 6.56 -7.58 11.77
CA SER A 289 8.03 -7.61 11.72
C SER A 289 8.67 -6.98 12.96
N VAL A 290 8.09 -5.89 13.47
CA VAL A 290 8.54 -5.24 14.71
C VAL A 290 8.41 -6.21 15.90
N MET A 291 7.27 -6.89 16.03
CA MET A 291 7.07 -7.87 17.13
C MET A 291 8.03 -9.05 17.01
N ASP A 292 8.28 -9.55 15.78
CA ASP A 292 9.25 -10.64 15.55
C ASP A 292 10.68 -10.26 15.93
N VAL A 293 11.04 -8.98 15.77
CA VAL A 293 12.35 -8.45 16.19
C VAL A 293 12.42 -8.30 17.71
N LEU A 294 11.36 -7.79 18.34
CA LEU A 294 11.30 -7.63 19.80
C LEU A 294 11.34 -8.97 20.55
N GLU A 295 10.72 -10.01 20.01
CA GLU A 295 10.79 -11.38 20.59
C GLU A 295 12.22 -11.94 20.63
N LYS A 296 13.13 -11.45 19.77
CA LYS A 296 14.55 -11.84 19.79
C LYS A 296 15.36 -11.15 20.90
N GLY A 297 14.70 -10.30 21.71
CA GLY A 297 15.26 -9.70 22.92
C GLY A 297 15.96 -8.37 22.67
N ILE A 298 15.20 -7.30 22.44
CA ILE A 298 15.73 -5.94 22.49
C ILE A 298 15.50 -5.37 23.88
N GLU A 299 16.60 -5.21 24.64
CA GLU A 299 16.56 -4.64 25.98
C GLU A 299 16.23 -3.15 26.00
N GLY A 300 15.44 -2.73 26.99
CA GLY A 300 15.12 -1.32 27.20
C GLY A 300 14.09 -0.74 26.24
N VAL A 301 13.26 -1.61 25.63
CA VAL A 301 12.11 -1.22 24.80
C VAL A 301 10.86 -1.93 25.29
N ASP A 302 9.88 -1.14 25.71
CA ASP A 302 8.49 -1.56 25.94
C ASP A 302 7.62 -0.85 24.90
N LEU A 303 7.17 -1.62 23.89
CA LEU A 303 6.54 -1.05 22.69
C LEU A 303 5.08 -0.69 22.94
N GLY A 304 4.79 0.60 22.82
CA GLY A 304 3.45 1.14 22.62
C GLY A 304 3.15 1.40 21.14
N VAL A 305 1.89 1.29 20.77
CA VAL A 305 1.35 1.65 19.47
C VAL A 305 0.17 2.58 19.67
N ALA A 306 0.09 3.63 18.87
CA ALA A 306 -0.95 4.65 18.95
C ALA A 306 -1.43 5.06 17.55
N PRO A 307 -2.61 5.70 17.44
CA PRO A 307 -2.99 6.40 16.22
C PRO A 307 -1.90 7.38 15.78
N ILE A 308 -1.75 7.62 14.48
CA ILE A 308 -0.89 8.70 14.00
C ILE A 308 -1.42 10.03 14.55
N PRO A 309 -0.55 10.93 15.08
CA PRO A 309 -1.00 12.23 15.57
C PRO A 309 -1.61 13.07 14.46
N GLY A 310 -2.72 13.74 14.75
CA GLY A 310 -3.41 14.62 13.79
C GLY A 310 -3.01 16.08 13.92
N ILE A 311 -3.56 16.90 13.03
CA ILE A 311 -3.49 18.37 13.15
C ILE A 311 -4.28 18.82 14.40
N PRO A 312 -3.75 19.72 15.25
CA PRO A 312 -4.43 20.17 16.44
C PRO A 312 -5.87 20.65 16.16
N GLY A 313 -6.83 20.10 16.93
CA GLY A 313 -8.26 20.38 16.75
C GLY A 313 -8.96 19.62 15.61
N LYS A 314 -8.21 18.80 14.85
CA LYS A 314 -8.71 18.03 13.70
C LYS A 314 -8.22 16.55 13.77
N VAL A 315 -8.33 15.94 14.95
CA VAL A 315 -7.94 14.52 15.15
C VAL A 315 -9.13 13.61 14.85
N PRO A 316 -9.03 12.67 13.89
CA PRO A 316 -10.12 11.75 13.58
C PRO A 316 -10.30 10.70 14.70
N GLU A 317 -11.50 10.11 14.82
CA GLU A 317 -11.74 8.99 15.74
C GLU A 317 -11.13 7.68 15.25
N GLY A 318 -11.14 7.45 13.92
CA GLY A 318 -10.55 6.32 13.25
C GLY A 318 -9.19 6.66 12.64
N SER A 319 -8.74 5.82 11.72
CA SER A 319 -7.58 6.17 10.90
C SER A 319 -7.91 7.37 9.99
N PRO A 320 -6.96 8.28 9.75
CA PRO A 320 -7.14 9.35 8.76
C PRO A 320 -7.36 8.82 7.33
N GLY A 321 -6.94 7.60 7.07
CA GLY A 321 -7.15 6.92 5.79
C GLY A 321 -6.61 5.51 5.85
N VAL A 322 -6.88 4.76 4.80
CA VAL A 322 -6.35 3.42 4.56
C VAL A 322 -5.42 3.50 3.36
N TYR A 323 -4.33 2.78 3.42
CA TYR A 323 -3.48 2.57 2.27
C TYR A 323 -3.20 1.08 2.14
N GLY A 324 -2.70 0.66 1.02
CA GLY A 324 -2.36 -0.74 0.87
C GLY A 324 -2.34 -1.20 -0.56
N ARG A 325 -2.55 -2.49 -0.72
CA ARG A 325 -2.39 -3.17 -1.99
C ARG A 325 -3.66 -3.92 -2.36
N SER A 326 -3.83 -4.14 -3.65
CA SER A 326 -4.96 -4.89 -4.20
C SER A 326 -4.53 -5.82 -5.32
N LEU A 327 -5.36 -6.81 -5.60
CA LEU A 327 -5.17 -7.83 -6.62
C LEU A 327 -5.90 -7.41 -7.90
N TRP A 328 -5.15 -7.27 -8.99
CA TRP A 328 -5.65 -6.84 -10.30
C TRP A 328 -5.57 -7.98 -11.28
N ILE A 329 -6.67 -8.25 -12.00
CA ILE A 329 -6.72 -9.27 -13.06
C ILE A 329 -6.37 -8.60 -14.40
N MET A 330 -5.35 -9.12 -15.08
CA MET A 330 -4.89 -8.53 -16.35
C MET A 330 -5.75 -9.01 -17.52
N SER A 331 -6.30 -8.06 -18.32
CA SER A 331 -7.24 -8.34 -19.41
C SER A 331 -6.61 -9.09 -20.59
N ALA A 332 -5.31 -8.91 -20.82
CA ALA A 332 -4.56 -9.58 -21.87
C ALA A 332 -4.42 -11.11 -21.66
N ARG A 333 -4.78 -11.62 -20.47
CA ARG A 333 -4.72 -13.07 -20.21
C ARG A 333 -5.97 -13.78 -20.75
N PRO A 334 -5.84 -15.06 -21.20
CA PRO A 334 -6.98 -15.86 -21.64
C PRO A 334 -8.10 -15.93 -20.58
N GLN A 335 -9.36 -16.03 -21.01
CA GLN A 335 -10.52 -16.07 -20.11
C GLN A 335 -10.37 -17.15 -19.03
N ALA A 336 -9.91 -18.36 -19.39
CA ALA A 336 -9.72 -19.44 -18.41
C ALA A 336 -8.73 -19.07 -17.29
N GLU A 337 -7.69 -18.29 -17.62
CA GLU A 337 -6.74 -17.81 -16.60
C GLU A 337 -7.32 -16.68 -15.73
N ARG A 338 -8.13 -15.81 -16.33
CA ARG A 338 -8.83 -14.76 -15.58
C ARG A 338 -9.86 -15.34 -14.61
N ASP A 339 -10.60 -16.36 -15.04
CA ASP A 339 -11.53 -17.12 -14.19
C ASP A 339 -10.81 -17.84 -13.06
N ALA A 340 -9.64 -18.42 -13.36
CA ALA A 340 -8.77 -19.03 -12.36
C ALA A 340 -8.21 -18.00 -11.36
N ALA A 341 -7.88 -16.79 -11.83
CA ALA A 341 -7.48 -15.69 -10.96
C ALA A 341 -8.61 -15.27 -10.01
N TRP A 342 -9.83 -15.13 -10.51
CA TRP A 342 -10.99 -14.83 -9.68
C TRP A 342 -11.24 -15.92 -8.62
N LYS A 343 -11.10 -17.20 -8.97
CA LYS A 343 -11.22 -18.32 -8.02
C LYS A 343 -10.20 -18.18 -6.86
N PHE A 344 -8.96 -17.83 -7.17
CA PHE A 344 -7.94 -17.59 -6.15
C PHE A 344 -8.23 -16.33 -5.33
N ILE A 345 -8.61 -15.23 -5.96
CA ILE A 345 -8.91 -13.95 -5.30
C ILE A 345 -10.07 -14.11 -4.32
N LYS A 346 -11.15 -14.77 -4.71
CA LYS A 346 -12.26 -15.08 -3.79
C LYS A 346 -11.79 -15.88 -2.59
N TRP A 347 -11.05 -16.96 -2.83
CA TRP A 347 -10.54 -17.81 -1.75
C TRP A 347 -9.61 -17.01 -0.80
N PHE A 348 -8.74 -16.15 -1.35
CA PHE A 348 -7.86 -15.32 -0.54
C PHE A 348 -8.63 -14.30 0.31
N ALA A 349 -9.76 -13.81 -0.20
CA ALA A 349 -10.64 -12.86 0.49
C ALA A 349 -11.61 -13.52 1.50
N GLU A 350 -11.62 -14.84 1.66
CA GLU A 350 -12.43 -15.51 2.68
C GLU A 350 -11.93 -15.19 4.10
N PRO A 351 -12.82 -15.16 5.10
CA PRO A 351 -12.46 -14.77 6.47
C PRO A 351 -11.31 -15.56 7.07
N GLU A 352 -11.21 -16.87 6.82
CA GLU A 352 -10.15 -17.74 7.35
C GLU A 352 -8.78 -17.32 6.83
N GLN A 353 -8.66 -17.05 5.53
CA GLN A 353 -7.43 -16.63 4.89
C GLN A 353 -7.05 -15.22 5.33
N GLN A 354 -8.04 -14.34 5.47
CA GLN A 354 -7.84 -12.98 5.94
C GLN A 354 -7.38 -12.93 7.42
N ALA A 355 -7.91 -13.79 8.27
CA ALA A 355 -7.46 -13.91 9.67
C ALA A 355 -6.01 -14.39 9.76
N GLU A 356 -5.63 -15.39 8.95
CA GLU A 356 -4.24 -15.87 8.89
C GLU A 356 -3.30 -14.85 8.23
N TRP A 357 -3.77 -14.13 7.20
CA TRP A 357 -3.03 -13.05 6.57
C TRP A 357 -2.70 -11.95 7.58
N PHE A 358 -3.68 -11.52 8.36
CA PHE A 358 -3.50 -10.57 9.46
C PHE A 358 -2.47 -11.05 10.48
N ALA A 359 -2.63 -12.29 10.99
CA ALA A 359 -1.76 -12.84 12.02
C ALA A 359 -0.30 -12.98 11.55
N GLY A 360 -0.09 -13.32 10.28
CA GLY A 360 1.24 -13.60 9.74
C GLY A 360 1.95 -12.41 9.11
N SER A 361 1.20 -11.38 8.66
CA SER A 361 1.75 -10.23 7.94
C SER A 361 1.62 -8.89 8.66
N GLY A 362 0.61 -8.73 9.53
CA GLY A 362 0.22 -7.46 10.13
C GLY A 362 -0.69 -6.60 9.24
N TYR A 363 -1.01 -7.03 8.02
CA TYR A 363 -2.02 -6.37 7.21
C TYR A 363 -3.42 -6.62 7.74
N LEU A 364 -4.28 -5.60 7.66
CA LEU A 364 -5.63 -5.64 8.18
C LEU A 364 -6.55 -6.48 7.28
N PRO A 365 -7.40 -7.33 7.85
CA PRO A 365 -8.40 -8.08 7.11
C PRO A 365 -9.37 -7.16 6.37
N VAL A 366 -9.73 -7.54 5.16
CA VAL A 366 -10.77 -6.84 4.39
C VAL A 366 -12.18 -7.24 4.83
N ARG A 367 -12.31 -8.36 5.54
CA ARG A 367 -13.56 -8.89 6.08
C ARG A 367 -13.69 -8.64 7.59
N ASN A 368 -14.85 -8.14 8.02
CA ASN A 368 -15.12 -7.89 9.43
C ASN A 368 -15.12 -9.17 10.26
N SER A 369 -15.73 -10.25 9.75
CA SER A 369 -15.82 -11.55 10.42
C SER A 369 -14.46 -12.23 10.64
N ALA A 370 -13.41 -11.85 9.91
CA ALA A 370 -12.07 -12.39 10.09
C ALA A 370 -11.51 -12.14 11.50
N TYR A 371 -11.88 -11.03 12.15
CA TYR A 371 -11.46 -10.73 13.53
C TYR A 371 -12.07 -11.68 14.58
N ASP A 372 -13.16 -12.37 14.24
CA ASP A 372 -13.81 -13.35 15.12
C ASP A 372 -13.16 -14.73 15.09
N LEU A 373 -12.26 -14.97 14.14
CA LEU A 373 -11.58 -16.23 13.95
C LEU A 373 -10.37 -16.41 14.88
N GLN A 374 -10.04 -17.67 15.16
CA GLN A 374 -9.03 -18.02 16.16
C GLN A 374 -7.65 -17.42 15.86
N ALA A 375 -7.22 -17.42 14.59
CA ALA A 375 -5.93 -16.88 14.19
C ALA A 375 -5.79 -15.37 14.53
N ALA A 376 -6.85 -14.58 14.27
CA ALA A 376 -6.86 -13.18 14.62
C ALA A 376 -6.92 -12.95 16.14
N LYS A 377 -7.75 -13.71 16.85
CA LYS A 377 -7.83 -13.65 18.32
C LYS A 377 -6.50 -14.03 19.00
N ASP A 378 -5.82 -15.05 18.50
CA ASP A 378 -4.54 -15.51 19.06
C ASP A 378 -3.44 -14.46 18.89
N ILE A 379 -3.33 -13.81 17.72
CA ILE A 379 -2.31 -12.78 17.52
C ILE A 379 -2.58 -11.54 18.36
N ILE A 380 -3.84 -11.13 18.52
CA ILE A 380 -4.24 -10.01 19.38
C ILE A 380 -3.99 -10.36 20.86
N ALA A 381 -4.30 -11.57 21.29
CA ALA A 381 -4.04 -12.01 22.67
C ALA A 381 -2.54 -12.05 22.96
N LYS A 382 -1.73 -12.50 22.00
CA LYS A 382 -0.26 -12.54 22.11
C LYS A 382 0.36 -11.14 22.10
N TYR A 383 -0.14 -10.27 21.22
CA TYR A 383 0.35 -8.90 21.02
C TYR A 383 -0.83 -7.92 21.01
N PRO A 384 -1.22 -7.37 22.16
CA PRO A 384 -2.35 -6.44 22.26
C PRO A 384 -2.23 -5.21 21.35
N GLN A 385 -1.02 -4.89 20.88
CA GLN A 385 -0.76 -3.82 19.94
C GLN A 385 -1.52 -3.99 18.61
N PHE A 386 -1.86 -5.24 18.22
CA PHE A 386 -2.64 -5.52 17.01
C PHE A 386 -4.09 -5.06 17.10
N GLN A 387 -4.63 -4.87 18.32
CA GLN A 387 -5.98 -4.35 18.50
C GLN A 387 -6.10 -2.88 18.04
N ILE A 388 -5.05 -2.07 18.23
CA ILE A 388 -5.08 -0.64 17.91
C ILE A 388 -5.37 -0.38 16.44
N PRO A 389 -4.61 -0.93 15.46
CA PRO A 389 -4.92 -0.72 14.04
C PRO A 389 -6.27 -1.33 13.62
N ALA A 390 -6.70 -2.43 14.24
CA ALA A 390 -8.02 -3.01 13.98
C ALA A 390 -9.16 -2.05 14.38
N ASP A 391 -9.08 -1.47 15.59
CA ASP A 391 -10.06 -0.51 16.09
C ASP A 391 -10.09 0.78 15.26
N LEU A 392 -8.91 1.25 14.82
CA LEU A 392 -8.79 2.42 13.95
C LEU A 392 -9.41 2.17 12.58
N PHE A 393 -9.13 1.02 11.99
CA PHE A 393 -9.66 0.63 10.69
C PHE A 393 -11.19 0.52 10.71
N ALA A 394 -11.75 -0.10 11.73
CA ALA A 394 -13.20 -0.24 11.90
C ALA A 394 -13.93 1.12 11.98
N LYS A 395 -13.25 2.18 12.41
CA LYS A 395 -13.79 3.54 12.53
C LYS A 395 -13.39 4.46 11.39
N THR A 396 -12.65 3.95 10.40
CA THR A 396 -12.17 4.78 9.28
C THR A 396 -13.33 5.25 8.42
N ALA A 397 -13.41 6.56 8.22
CA ALA A 397 -14.43 7.17 7.37
C ALA A 397 -14.18 6.85 5.87
N THR A 398 -15.25 6.89 5.08
CA THR A 398 -15.19 6.74 3.62
C THR A 398 -15.44 8.07 2.89
N THR A 399 -15.10 9.20 3.54
CA THR A 399 -15.13 10.51 2.91
C THR A 399 -14.04 10.62 1.85
N THR A 400 -14.22 11.50 0.87
CA THR A 400 -13.23 11.74 -0.20
C THR A 400 -11.84 12.07 0.35
N ALA A 401 -11.76 12.84 1.44
CA ALA A 401 -10.50 13.12 2.13
C ALA A 401 -9.85 11.85 2.68
N ALA A 402 -10.61 11.00 3.38
CA ALA A 402 -10.10 9.76 3.98
C ALA A 402 -9.74 8.69 2.94
N LEU A 403 -10.45 8.62 1.82
CA LEU A 403 -10.09 7.75 0.70
C LEU A 403 -8.75 8.18 0.08
N GLY A 404 -8.45 9.49 0.11
CA GLY A 404 -7.23 10.04 -0.48
C GLY A 404 -7.28 10.11 -2.02
N PRO A 405 -6.16 10.53 -2.65
CA PRO A 405 -6.13 10.86 -4.06
C PRO A 405 -6.18 9.62 -4.96
N LEU A 406 -6.98 9.70 -6.01
CA LEU A 406 -6.93 8.84 -7.19
C LEU A 406 -6.23 9.63 -8.30
N LEU A 407 -4.92 9.43 -8.43
CA LEU A 407 -4.03 10.30 -9.20
C LEU A 407 -2.95 9.49 -9.91
N GLY A 408 -2.85 9.63 -11.25
CA GLY A 408 -1.86 8.91 -12.04
C GLY A 408 -0.42 9.19 -11.62
N PRO A 409 0.02 10.45 -11.52
CA PRO A 409 1.38 10.79 -11.08
C PRO A 409 1.51 10.95 -9.56
N LEU A 410 0.77 10.16 -8.75
CA LEU A 410 0.78 10.30 -7.29
C LEU A 410 2.20 10.18 -6.71
N GLN A 411 2.99 9.24 -7.22
CA GLN A 411 4.37 9.06 -6.74
C GLN A 411 5.22 10.32 -7.01
N GLN A 412 5.14 10.89 -8.22
CA GLN A 412 5.89 12.11 -8.57
C GLN A 412 5.47 13.31 -7.72
N VAL A 413 4.18 13.41 -7.38
CA VAL A 413 3.71 14.44 -6.44
C VAL A 413 4.25 14.21 -5.03
N GLN A 414 4.29 12.96 -4.56
CA GLN A 414 4.91 12.63 -3.26
C GLN A 414 6.42 12.90 -3.25
N ASP A 415 7.11 12.58 -4.34
CA ASP A 415 8.53 12.87 -4.51
C ASP A 415 8.80 14.38 -4.45
N SER A 416 7.94 15.21 -5.08
CA SER A 416 8.06 16.66 -5.01
C SER A 416 7.93 17.22 -3.58
N ILE A 417 7.11 16.60 -2.76
CA ILE A 417 6.98 16.93 -1.33
C ILE A 417 8.23 16.47 -0.57
N THR A 418 8.72 15.27 -0.86
CA THR A 418 9.94 14.72 -0.24
C THR A 418 11.13 15.63 -0.50
N ASP A 419 11.35 16.03 -1.75
CA ASP A 419 12.43 16.95 -2.17
C ASP A 419 12.32 18.32 -1.49
N ALA A 420 11.11 18.84 -1.39
CA ALA A 420 10.84 20.12 -0.73
C ALA A 420 11.16 20.08 0.78
N ILE A 421 10.75 19.01 1.47
CA ILE A 421 11.04 18.81 2.89
C ILE A 421 12.54 18.62 3.10
N GLU A 422 13.23 17.86 2.24
CA GLU A 422 14.69 17.69 2.33
C GLU A 422 15.42 19.04 2.16
N SER A 423 15.01 19.86 1.18
CA SER A 423 15.52 21.21 0.98
C SER A 423 15.32 22.10 2.21
N MET A 424 14.13 22.07 2.80
CA MET A 424 13.77 22.81 4.01
C MET A 424 14.63 22.40 5.20
N LEU A 425 14.74 21.10 5.46
CA LEU A 425 15.50 20.58 6.61
C LEU A 425 17.02 20.74 6.45
N SER A 426 17.51 20.89 5.21
CA SER A 426 18.91 21.23 4.90
C SER A 426 19.18 22.73 5.02
N GLY A 427 18.19 23.55 5.36
CA GLY A 427 18.33 25.01 5.53
C GLY A 427 18.39 25.79 4.19
N ASN A 428 18.02 25.16 3.07
CA ASN A 428 18.03 25.80 1.75
C ASN A 428 16.74 26.56 1.42
N SER A 429 15.66 26.32 2.18
CA SER A 429 14.38 27.00 2.02
C SER A 429 13.64 27.12 3.36
N SER A 430 12.80 28.13 3.48
CA SER A 430 11.83 28.24 4.57
C SER A 430 10.68 27.22 4.36
N PRO A 431 9.85 26.93 5.38
CA PRO A 431 8.66 26.11 5.22
C PRO A 431 7.72 26.56 4.10
N ASP A 432 7.50 27.88 3.99
CA ASP A 432 6.65 28.45 2.93
C ASP A 432 7.24 28.25 1.53
N GLU A 433 8.56 28.52 1.36
CA GLU A 433 9.24 28.30 0.07
C GLU A 433 9.25 26.83 -0.31
N ALA A 434 9.44 25.91 0.64
CA ALA A 434 9.36 24.48 0.44
C ALA A 434 7.95 24.05 -0.02
N MET A 435 6.91 24.55 0.66
CA MET A 435 5.52 24.31 0.26
C MET A 435 5.26 24.79 -1.18
N GLN A 436 5.64 26.00 -1.52
CA GLN A 436 5.45 26.54 -2.88
C GLN A 436 6.25 25.76 -3.94
N ALA A 437 7.44 25.27 -3.59
CA ALA A 437 8.23 24.42 -4.49
C ALA A 437 7.51 23.06 -4.73
N ALA A 438 6.98 22.42 -3.68
CA ALA A 438 6.21 21.19 -3.79
C ALA A 438 4.96 21.38 -4.64
N VAL A 439 4.19 22.45 -4.43
CA VAL A 439 3.00 22.80 -5.21
C VAL A 439 3.35 22.96 -6.70
N LYS A 440 4.39 23.73 -6.99
CA LYS A 440 4.83 23.97 -8.36
C LYS A 440 5.25 22.69 -9.07
N ALA A 441 6.06 21.86 -8.41
CA ALA A 441 6.54 20.60 -8.98
C ALA A 441 5.42 19.57 -9.09
N GLY A 442 4.53 19.46 -8.09
CA GLY A 442 3.37 18.60 -8.12
C GLY A 442 2.41 18.95 -9.26
N ASN A 443 2.09 20.23 -9.44
CA ASN A 443 1.24 20.69 -10.54
C ASN A 443 1.88 20.44 -11.92
N ALA A 444 3.21 20.57 -12.01
CA ALA A 444 3.91 20.23 -13.25
C ALA A 444 3.82 18.75 -13.58
N ALA A 445 3.99 17.86 -12.57
CA ALA A 445 3.85 16.43 -12.74
C ALA A 445 2.43 16.01 -13.16
N ILE A 446 1.40 16.63 -12.56
CA ILE A 446 0.00 16.40 -12.93
C ILE A 446 -0.25 16.84 -14.39
N LYS A 447 0.21 18.02 -14.76
CA LYS A 447 0.05 18.53 -16.12
C LYS A 447 0.74 17.63 -17.14
N GLU A 448 2.01 17.26 -16.91
CA GLU A 448 2.76 16.38 -17.82
C GLU A 448 2.06 15.04 -18.01
N TYR A 449 1.56 14.46 -16.91
CA TYR A 449 0.81 13.22 -16.98
C TYR A 449 -0.48 13.35 -17.80
N ASN A 450 -1.28 14.39 -17.54
CA ASN A 450 -2.53 14.65 -18.25
C ASN A 450 -2.31 14.91 -19.73
N ASP A 451 -1.30 15.73 -20.09
CA ASP A 451 -0.94 15.99 -21.50
C ASP A 451 -0.56 14.66 -22.22
N ARG A 452 0.19 13.77 -21.57
CA ARG A 452 0.56 12.47 -22.12
C ARG A 452 -0.65 11.55 -22.30
N MET A 453 -1.64 11.66 -21.41
CA MET A 453 -2.89 10.90 -21.49
C MET A 453 -3.94 11.52 -22.42
N GLY A 454 -3.66 12.70 -23.00
CA GLY A 454 -4.59 13.42 -23.87
C GLY A 454 -5.77 14.07 -23.12
N ARG A 455 -5.57 14.49 -21.88
CA ARG A 455 -6.57 15.07 -20.96
C ARG A 455 -6.29 16.53 -20.69
#